data_8da68697317a3451d9e4f0b8f12cfd88
#
_entry.id   8da68697317a3451d9e4f0b8f12cfd88
#
_cell.length_a   1.000
_cell.length_b   1.000
_cell.length_c   1.000
_cell.angle_alpha   90.00
_cell.angle_beta   90.00
_cell.angle_gamma   90.00
#
_symmetry.space_group_name_H-M   'P 1'
#
loop_
_entity.id
_entity.type
_entity.pdbx_description
1 polymer ?
#
loop_
_entity_poly.entity_id
_entity_poly.type
_entity_poly.pdbx_seq_one_letter_code
_entity_poly.pdbx_strand_id
1 'polypeptide(L)'
;SEKMDTTALKKKKKKKSMVMKSVVLILLLVVLAVCIFFLAKTLKKDQAQGSTQKPDTEQSQDGADATDDTETGDDASSDAQDTAAPATDAKTTAMEQAEYLAATYDYDGAIETLNGVEGAADDPEITAKIAEYQATKDSCVPVNMDEVTHIFYHSLIVDPDRGFAGDDSIAAGFKQWMTTVDEFNKITQAMYDNGYVLVRLRDLVVETTDADGTVHFTPNTELKLPAGKKAFVMSLDDLSYYHSYDGRGIASKIVLDENGKPTCEYVQADGTTVTGAYDCVPLLDQFIAEHPDASYHGAKGMIALTGYDGILGYRTDIAYKTHENLTADQQAWLDAHPDFNWDDECAEAKKVADAIKDDGWEFASHTWGHIRIGDASMERIQTDTQKWLEYVAPLVGGTDTIIFAHGQDLADWHDYTTD
;
A
#
# COMPACT_ATOMS: atom_id res chain seq x y z
N SER A 1 -10.96 50.18 -20.54
CA SER A 1 -12.11 49.30 -20.21
C SER A 1 -12.02 48.07 -21.10
N GLU A 2 -11.27 47.07 -20.64
CA GLU A 2 -11.13 45.75 -21.29
C GLU A 2 -12.26 44.86 -20.79
N LYS A 3 -13.16 44.50 -21.68
CA LYS A 3 -14.13 43.42 -21.46
C LYS A 3 -13.40 42.08 -21.62
N MET A 4 -13.06 41.47 -20.52
CA MET A 4 -12.50 40.11 -20.47
C MET A 4 -13.53 39.11 -21.02
N ASP A 5 -13.12 38.31 -21.99
CA ASP A 5 -13.96 37.36 -22.72
C ASP A 5 -14.39 36.17 -21.82
N THR A 6 -15.56 36.31 -21.24
CA THR A 6 -16.18 35.29 -20.38
C THR A 6 -16.58 34.01 -21.12
N THR A 7 -16.57 34.03 -22.45
CA THR A 7 -16.95 32.90 -23.31
C THR A 7 -15.85 31.84 -23.39
N ALA A 8 -14.59 32.26 -23.40
CA ALA A 8 -13.44 31.38 -23.41
C ALA A 8 -13.26 30.61 -22.08
N LEU A 9 -13.54 31.31 -20.95
CA LEU A 9 -13.52 30.69 -19.61
C LEU A 9 -14.62 29.64 -19.41
N LYS A 10 -15.85 29.90 -19.95
CA LYS A 10 -16.94 28.93 -19.91
C LYS A 10 -16.67 27.68 -20.76
N LYS A 11 -16.03 27.84 -21.94
CA LYS A 11 -15.59 26.70 -22.76
C LYS A 11 -14.51 25.85 -22.08
N LYS A 12 -13.54 26.49 -21.39
CA LYS A 12 -12.47 25.80 -20.68
C LYS A 12 -12.99 25.01 -19.47
N LYS A 13 -13.94 25.60 -18.70
CA LYS A 13 -14.63 24.90 -17.58
C LYS A 13 -15.45 23.70 -18.07
N LYS A 14 -16.18 23.82 -19.19
CA LYS A 14 -16.99 22.74 -19.76
C LYS A 14 -16.11 21.57 -20.27
N LYS A 15 -14.96 21.89 -20.88
CA LYS A 15 -13.98 20.88 -21.33
C LYS A 15 -13.32 20.15 -20.16
N LYS A 16 -12.98 20.86 -19.06
CA LYS A 16 -12.41 20.27 -17.84
C LYS A 16 -13.41 19.36 -17.13
N SER A 17 -14.69 19.76 -17.06
CA SER A 17 -15.77 18.92 -16.49
C SER A 17 -16.04 17.66 -17.34
N MET A 18 -15.93 17.74 -18.66
CA MET A 18 -16.15 16.59 -19.54
C MET A 18 -14.98 15.59 -19.45
N VAL A 19 -13.75 16.07 -19.34
CA VAL A 19 -12.56 15.22 -19.13
C VAL A 19 -12.64 14.53 -17.77
N MET A 20 -13.04 15.24 -16.73
CA MET A 20 -13.18 14.66 -15.38
C MET A 20 -14.26 13.56 -15.34
N LYS A 21 -15.39 13.75 -16.00
CA LYS A 21 -16.44 12.71 -16.12
C LYS A 21 -15.97 11.48 -16.89
N SER A 22 -15.14 11.68 -17.93
CA SER A 22 -14.55 10.56 -18.67
C SER A 22 -13.53 9.77 -17.85
N VAL A 23 -12.73 10.43 -17.02
CA VAL A 23 -11.77 9.79 -16.12
C VAL A 23 -12.49 8.97 -15.05
N VAL A 24 -13.55 9.53 -14.44
CA VAL A 24 -14.38 8.81 -13.46
C VAL A 24 -15.04 7.58 -14.11
N LEU A 25 -15.54 7.70 -15.33
CA LEU A 25 -16.14 6.56 -16.02
C LEU A 25 -15.11 5.45 -16.34
N ILE A 26 -13.88 5.82 -16.69
CA ILE A 26 -12.80 4.85 -16.94
C ILE A 26 -12.41 4.15 -15.64
N LEU A 27 -12.30 4.88 -14.53
CA LEU A 27 -12.01 4.30 -13.20
C LEU A 27 -13.11 3.32 -12.78
N LEU A 28 -14.39 3.66 -12.97
CA LEU A 28 -15.50 2.74 -12.69
C LEU A 28 -15.46 1.47 -13.56
N LEU A 29 -15.05 1.58 -14.82
CA LEU A 29 -14.91 0.41 -15.69
C LEU A 29 -13.73 -0.48 -15.30
N VAL A 30 -12.65 0.09 -14.78
CA VAL A 30 -11.51 -0.67 -14.27
C VAL A 30 -11.89 -1.41 -12.99
N VAL A 31 -12.55 -0.74 -12.05
CA VAL A 31 -13.06 -1.38 -10.81
C VAL A 31 -14.03 -2.53 -11.17
N LEU A 32 -14.94 -2.33 -12.11
CA LEU A 32 -15.87 -3.37 -12.56
C LEU A 32 -15.12 -4.57 -13.18
N ALA A 33 -14.07 -4.32 -13.96
CA ALA A 33 -13.27 -5.39 -14.57
C ALA A 33 -12.52 -6.21 -13.52
N VAL A 34 -11.99 -5.56 -12.47
CA VAL A 34 -11.33 -6.20 -11.33
C VAL A 34 -12.33 -7.06 -10.54
N CYS A 35 -13.53 -6.54 -10.26
CA CYS A 35 -14.58 -7.30 -9.58
C CYS A 35 -15.00 -8.56 -10.39
N ILE A 36 -15.15 -8.45 -11.71
CA ILE A 36 -15.48 -9.59 -12.58
C ILE A 36 -14.36 -10.63 -12.58
N PHE A 37 -13.09 -10.21 -12.53
CA PHE A 37 -11.94 -11.11 -12.47
C PHE A 37 -11.92 -11.92 -11.17
N PHE A 38 -12.17 -11.27 -10.04
CA PHE A 38 -12.26 -11.96 -8.73
C PHE A 38 -13.45 -12.92 -8.66
N LEU A 39 -14.61 -12.55 -9.20
CA LEU A 39 -15.77 -13.44 -9.27
C LEU A 39 -15.49 -14.69 -10.11
N ALA A 40 -14.80 -14.55 -11.24
CA ALA A 40 -14.44 -15.69 -12.10
C ALA A 40 -13.43 -16.64 -11.40
N LYS A 41 -12.61 -16.12 -10.48
CA LYS A 41 -11.61 -16.91 -9.73
C LYS A 41 -12.25 -17.71 -8.60
N THR A 42 -13.24 -17.15 -7.88
CA THR A 42 -13.99 -17.86 -6.84
C THR A 42 -14.82 -19.01 -7.43
N LEU A 43 -15.50 -18.80 -8.54
CA LEU A 43 -16.25 -19.85 -9.24
C LEU A 43 -15.38 -21.02 -9.74
N LYS A 44 -14.11 -20.77 -10.07
CA LYS A 44 -13.15 -21.84 -10.42
C LYS A 44 -12.67 -22.63 -9.19
N LYS A 45 -12.62 -22.01 -8.01
CA LYS A 45 -12.19 -22.67 -6.77
C LYS A 45 -13.22 -23.66 -6.27
N ASP A 46 -14.51 -23.36 -6.42
CA ASP A 46 -15.59 -24.25 -6.01
C ASP A 46 -15.74 -25.48 -6.91
N GLN A 47 -15.31 -25.41 -8.18
CA GLN A 47 -15.28 -26.58 -9.08
C GLN A 47 -14.12 -27.53 -8.79
N ALA A 48 -13.07 -27.11 -8.08
CA ALA A 48 -11.89 -27.94 -7.77
C ALA A 48 -12.04 -28.76 -6.46
N GLN A 49 -13.04 -28.47 -5.63
CA GLN A 49 -13.25 -29.18 -4.35
C GLN A 49 -14.27 -30.33 -4.40
N GLY A 50 -14.84 -30.65 -5.55
CA GLY A 50 -15.90 -31.64 -5.70
C GLY A 50 -15.46 -32.95 -6.35
N SER A 51 -14.28 -33.52 -6.04
CA SER A 51 -13.96 -34.87 -6.54
C SER A 51 -12.78 -35.51 -5.80
N THR A 52 -13.09 -36.15 -4.68
CA THR A 52 -12.24 -37.21 -4.13
C THR A 52 -13.06 -38.35 -3.59
N GLN A 53 -13.23 -39.37 -4.41
CA GLN A 53 -13.41 -40.75 -3.93
C GLN A 53 -12.86 -41.72 -4.97
N LYS A 54 -11.79 -42.44 -4.59
CA LYS A 54 -11.33 -43.70 -5.19
C LYS A 54 -12.19 -44.84 -4.69
N PRO A 55 -12.34 -46.02 -5.37
CA PRO A 55 -11.27 -47.00 -5.42
C PRO A 55 -11.14 -47.83 -6.73
N ASP A 56 -9.93 -48.25 -6.96
CA ASP A 56 -9.38 -49.52 -7.49
C ASP A 56 -10.07 -50.38 -8.55
N THR A 57 -9.29 -50.72 -9.53
CA THR A 57 -8.84 -52.03 -10.06
C THR A 57 -9.23 -52.41 -11.48
N GLU A 58 -8.16 -52.68 -12.25
CA GLU A 58 -7.93 -53.66 -13.36
C GLU A 58 -8.49 -53.47 -14.76
N GLN A 59 -7.50 -53.25 -15.64
CA GLN A 59 -7.09 -54.04 -16.82
C GLN A 59 -8.05 -54.24 -18.01
N SER A 60 -7.43 -53.94 -19.14
CA SER A 60 -7.41 -54.62 -20.44
C SER A 60 -8.07 -53.99 -21.64
N GLN A 61 -7.18 -53.57 -22.54
CA GLN A 61 -7.03 -53.91 -23.97
C GLN A 61 -8.14 -53.63 -24.99
N ASP A 62 -7.65 -52.99 -26.04
CA ASP A 62 -7.91 -53.17 -27.48
C ASP A 62 -9.14 -52.63 -28.17
N GLY A 63 -8.83 -51.92 -29.25
CA GLY A 63 -9.58 -52.05 -30.50
C GLY A 63 -10.14 -50.78 -31.14
N ALA A 64 -9.34 -50.19 -31.96
CA ALA A 64 -9.58 -49.76 -33.35
C ALA A 64 -10.98 -49.33 -33.83
N ASP A 65 -10.95 -48.23 -34.50
CA ASP A 65 -11.40 -47.97 -35.90
C ASP A 65 -12.66 -47.14 -36.14
N ALA A 66 -12.40 -46.07 -36.76
CA ALA A 66 -12.88 -45.44 -38.03
C ALA A 66 -14.33 -44.98 -38.24
N THR A 67 -14.29 -43.81 -38.85
CA THR A 67 -15.23 -43.28 -39.89
C THR A 67 -16.60 -42.80 -39.41
N ASP A 68 -17.09 -41.71 -39.82
CA ASP A 68 -17.13 -40.78 -40.95
C ASP A 68 -18.52 -40.13 -40.99
N ASP A 69 -18.54 -38.92 -41.47
CA ASP A 69 -19.55 -38.20 -42.27
C ASP A 69 -20.79 -37.55 -41.67
N THR A 70 -20.75 -36.29 -41.96
CA THR A 70 -21.70 -35.38 -42.65
C THR A 70 -22.87 -34.72 -41.92
N GLU A 71 -22.72 -33.42 -41.97
CA GLU A 71 -23.52 -32.33 -42.57
C GLU A 71 -24.92 -32.01 -42.08
N THR A 72 -25.07 -30.70 -42.01
CA THR A 72 -26.21 -29.80 -42.26
C THR A 72 -27.08 -29.51 -41.08
N GLY A 73 -27.20 -28.27 -40.68
CA GLY A 73 -27.75 -27.14 -41.31
C GLY A 73 -28.63 -26.35 -40.34
N ASP A 74 -28.46 -25.08 -40.41
CA ASP A 74 -29.40 -23.97 -40.20
C ASP A 74 -30.06 -23.68 -38.85
N ASP A 75 -29.68 -22.51 -38.45
CA ASP A 75 -30.53 -21.31 -38.25
C ASP A 75 -31.24 -21.13 -36.89
N ALA A 76 -31.00 -19.95 -36.43
CA ALA A 76 -31.89 -19.05 -35.76
C ALA A 76 -31.57 -18.65 -34.28
N SER A 77 -31.45 -17.37 -34.23
CA SER A 77 -31.91 -16.49 -33.17
C SER A 77 -31.00 -16.34 -31.96
N SER A 78 -30.21 -15.30 -32.02
CA SER A 78 -29.66 -14.55 -30.92
C SER A 78 -30.79 -13.92 -30.10
N ASP A 79 -31.16 -14.53 -29.00
CA ASP A 79 -31.70 -13.79 -27.86
C ASP A 79 -30.56 -13.55 -26.89
N ALA A 80 -30.02 -12.32 -26.94
CA ALA A 80 -29.18 -11.78 -25.89
C ALA A 80 -30.11 -11.57 -24.68
N GLN A 81 -30.22 -12.60 -23.87
CA GLN A 81 -30.79 -12.47 -22.55
C GLN A 81 -29.72 -11.77 -21.66
N ASP A 82 -29.98 -10.47 -21.48
CA ASP A 82 -29.35 -9.66 -20.44
C ASP A 82 -29.70 -10.31 -19.10
N THR A 83 -28.83 -11.24 -18.62
CA THR A 83 -28.95 -11.80 -17.31
C THR A 83 -28.37 -10.81 -16.31
N ALA A 84 -29.22 -9.86 -15.86
CA ALA A 84 -28.98 -9.16 -14.61
C ALA A 84 -28.69 -10.24 -13.53
N ALA A 85 -27.58 -10.08 -12.80
CA ALA A 85 -27.26 -10.93 -11.66
C ALA A 85 -28.48 -10.99 -10.73
N PRO A 86 -28.81 -12.14 -10.15
CA PRO A 86 -29.99 -12.24 -9.30
C PRO A 86 -29.88 -11.22 -8.15
N ALA A 87 -30.97 -10.54 -7.84
CA ALA A 87 -31.06 -9.48 -6.82
C ALA A 87 -30.51 -9.94 -5.43
N THR A 88 -30.52 -11.24 -5.17
CA THR A 88 -29.94 -11.87 -3.97
C THR A 88 -28.42 -11.73 -3.92
N ASP A 89 -27.73 -11.87 -5.05
CA ASP A 89 -26.24 -11.74 -5.11
C ASP A 89 -25.83 -10.28 -4.91
N ALA A 90 -26.56 -9.32 -5.49
CA ALA A 90 -26.30 -7.89 -5.33
C ALA A 90 -26.45 -7.42 -3.87
N LYS A 91 -27.51 -7.87 -3.18
CA LYS A 91 -27.72 -7.59 -1.75
C LYS A 91 -26.58 -8.17 -0.89
N THR A 92 -26.24 -9.45 -1.10
CA THR A 92 -25.19 -10.12 -0.33
C THR A 92 -23.85 -9.40 -0.49
N THR A 93 -23.47 -9.06 -1.73
CA THR A 93 -22.24 -8.32 -2.02
C THR A 93 -22.23 -6.93 -1.35
N ALA A 94 -23.37 -6.22 -1.39
CA ALA A 94 -23.48 -4.90 -0.75
C ALA A 94 -23.39 -5.01 0.79
N MET A 95 -23.98 -6.05 1.39
CA MET A 95 -23.89 -6.30 2.83
C MET A 95 -22.46 -6.60 3.26
N GLU A 96 -21.74 -7.47 2.54
CA GLU A 96 -20.32 -7.78 2.80
C GLU A 96 -19.43 -6.55 2.65
N GLN A 97 -19.66 -5.77 1.61
CA GLN A 97 -18.92 -4.52 1.37
C GLN A 97 -19.18 -3.49 2.49
N ALA A 98 -20.44 -3.32 2.89
CA ALA A 98 -20.80 -2.40 3.96
C ALA A 98 -20.24 -2.85 5.32
N GLU A 99 -20.20 -4.15 5.60
CA GLU A 99 -19.58 -4.70 6.79
C GLU A 99 -18.08 -4.41 6.85
N TYR A 100 -17.38 -4.59 5.74
CA TYR A 100 -15.96 -4.23 5.65
C TYR A 100 -15.73 -2.72 5.86
N LEU A 101 -16.52 -1.86 5.19
CA LEU A 101 -16.41 -0.40 5.35
C LEU A 101 -16.70 0.02 6.82
N ALA A 102 -17.73 -0.52 7.44
CA ALA A 102 -18.03 -0.25 8.84
C ALA A 102 -16.93 -0.76 9.79
N ALA A 103 -16.33 -1.93 9.50
CA ALA A 103 -15.21 -2.46 10.26
C ALA A 103 -13.99 -1.53 10.19
N THR A 104 -13.77 -0.86 9.07
CA THR A 104 -12.71 0.16 8.90
C THR A 104 -13.16 1.57 9.29
N TYR A 105 -14.27 1.70 10.03
CA TYR A 105 -14.83 2.98 10.51
C TYR A 105 -15.43 3.90 9.43
N ASP A 106 -15.54 3.45 8.19
CA ASP A 106 -16.23 4.18 7.11
C ASP A 106 -17.75 3.91 7.16
N TYR A 107 -18.39 4.41 8.20
CA TYR A 107 -19.83 4.24 8.38
C TYR A 107 -20.65 4.95 7.31
N ASP A 108 -20.17 6.06 6.77
CA ASP A 108 -20.84 6.77 5.69
C ASP A 108 -20.82 5.97 4.40
N GLY A 109 -19.67 5.43 4.02
CA GLY A 109 -19.53 4.53 2.88
C GLY A 109 -20.35 3.25 3.05
N ALA A 110 -20.40 2.68 4.25
CA ALA A 110 -21.23 1.50 4.55
C ALA A 110 -22.72 1.79 4.36
N ILE A 111 -23.21 2.92 4.88
CA ILE A 111 -24.60 3.36 4.76
C ILE A 111 -24.94 3.67 3.28
N GLU A 112 -24.05 4.36 2.56
CA GLU A 112 -24.23 4.66 1.14
C GLU A 112 -24.31 3.39 0.30
N THR A 113 -23.43 2.42 0.56
CA THR A 113 -23.41 1.11 -0.10
C THR A 113 -24.74 0.39 0.05
N LEU A 114 -25.28 0.34 1.26
CA LEU A 114 -26.56 -0.30 1.54
C LEU A 114 -27.75 0.44 0.92
N ASN A 115 -27.74 1.77 0.92
CA ASN A 115 -28.78 2.58 0.30
C ASN A 115 -28.78 2.44 -1.23
N GLY A 116 -27.67 2.02 -1.85
CA GLY A 116 -27.53 1.76 -3.27
C GLY A 116 -28.21 0.48 -3.74
N VAL A 117 -28.64 -0.40 -2.86
CA VAL A 117 -29.32 -1.66 -3.19
C VAL A 117 -30.76 -1.36 -3.63
N GLU A 118 -31.18 -1.94 -4.75
CA GLU A 118 -32.56 -1.78 -5.21
C GLU A 118 -33.58 -2.33 -4.16
N GLY A 119 -34.52 -1.51 -3.78
CA GLY A 119 -35.51 -1.85 -2.75
C GLY A 119 -34.99 -1.77 -1.30
N ALA A 120 -33.83 -1.20 -1.07
CA ALA A 120 -33.19 -1.08 0.27
C ALA A 120 -34.12 -0.49 1.34
N ALA A 121 -34.91 0.51 0.99
CA ALA A 121 -35.84 1.17 1.92
C ALA A 121 -36.94 0.25 2.46
N ASP A 122 -37.31 -0.77 1.69
CA ASP A 122 -38.35 -1.74 2.05
C ASP A 122 -37.77 -3.05 2.61
N ASP A 123 -36.45 -3.20 2.60
CA ASP A 123 -35.76 -4.39 3.13
C ASP A 123 -35.44 -4.19 4.62
N PRO A 124 -36.05 -4.99 5.52
CA PRO A 124 -35.90 -4.82 6.96
C PRO A 124 -34.47 -5.13 7.46
N GLU A 125 -33.71 -5.98 6.76
CA GLU A 125 -32.33 -6.31 7.14
C GLU A 125 -31.39 -5.16 6.80
N ILE A 126 -31.52 -4.60 5.58
CA ILE A 126 -30.74 -3.43 5.15
C ILE A 126 -31.03 -2.22 6.04
N THR A 127 -32.32 -1.92 6.27
CA THR A 127 -32.71 -0.78 7.11
C THR A 127 -32.23 -0.92 8.55
N ALA A 128 -32.24 -2.15 9.12
CA ALA A 128 -31.69 -2.41 10.44
C ALA A 128 -30.16 -2.19 10.50
N LYS A 129 -29.41 -2.64 9.47
CA LYS A 129 -27.95 -2.43 9.39
C LYS A 129 -27.60 -0.96 9.22
N ILE A 130 -28.32 -0.22 8.39
CA ILE A 130 -28.15 1.23 8.26
C ILE A 130 -28.35 1.92 9.61
N ALA A 131 -29.41 1.57 10.34
CA ALA A 131 -29.67 2.13 11.67
C ALA A 131 -28.57 1.79 12.69
N GLU A 132 -28.02 0.56 12.63
CA GLU A 132 -26.89 0.12 13.46
C GLU A 132 -25.64 0.95 13.17
N TYR A 133 -25.27 1.11 11.90
CA TYR A 133 -24.09 1.89 11.50
C TYR A 133 -24.25 3.39 11.83
N GLN A 134 -25.44 3.97 11.63
CA GLN A 134 -25.71 5.33 12.03
C GLN A 134 -25.58 5.53 13.55
N ALA A 135 -26.15 4.63 14.34
CA ALA A 135 -26.05 4.70 15.81
C ALA A 135 -24.60 4.55 16.29
N THR A 136 -23.81 3.67 15.66
CA THR A 136 -22.38 3.51 15.97
C THR A 136 -21.60 4.76 15.63
N LYS A 137 -21.81 5.33 14.42
CA LYS A 137 -21.22 6.60 14.00
C LYS A 137 -21.52 7.74 14.98
N ASP A 138 -22.80 7.87 15.37
CA ASP A 138 -23.24 8.92 16.28
C ASP A 138 -22.66 8.77 17.71
N SER A 139 -22.24 7.56 18.08
CA SER A 139 -21.58 7.29 19.37
C SER A 139 -20.06 7.51 19.35
N CYS A 140 -19.46 7.69 18.17
CA CYS A 140 -18.03 7.96 18.05
C CYS A 140 -17.66 9.31 18.67
N VAL A 141 -16.49 9.35 19.28
CA VAL A 141 -15.97 10.55 19.96
C VAL A 141 -14.72 11.07 19.23
N PRO A 142 -14.45 12.39 19.28
CA PRO A 142 -13.22 12.95 18.72
C PRO A 142 -11.98 12.26 19.31
N VAL A 143 -11.00 11.99 18.44
CA VAL A 143 -9.69 11.48 18.86
C VAL A 143 -9.00 12.54 19.73
N ASN A 144 -8.42 12.10 20.86
CA ASN A 144 -7.56 12.96 21.66
C ASN A 144 -6.20 13.09 20.98
N MET A 145 -5.92 14.25 20.37
CA MET A 145 -4.69 14.51 19.64
C MET A 145 -3.44 14.47 20.52
N ASP A 146 -3.57 14.73 21.84
CA ASP A 146 -2.45 14.66 22.80
C ASP A 146 -2.04 13.21 23.11
N GLU A 147 -2.86 12.22 22.76
CA GLU A 147 -2.60 10.79 22.97
C GLU A 147 -2.19 10.06 21.69
N VAL A 148 -2.12 10.76 20.56
CA VAL A 148 -1.68 10.16 19.30
C VAL A 148 -0.21 9.76 19.43
N THR A 149 0.08 8.51 19.10
CA THR A 149 1.42 7.93 19.19
C THR A 149 1.98 7.72 17.79
N HIS A 150 3.25 8.03 17.59
CA HIS A 150 4.01 7.63 16.40
C HIS A 150 4.94 6.48 16.75
N ILE A 151 4.87 5.40 15.99
CA ILE A 151 5.79 4.26 16.07
C ILE A 151 6.54 4.17 14.75
N PHE A 152 7.85 3.99 14.81
CA PHE A 152 8.65 3.77 13.61
C PHE A 152 9.40 2.45 13.69
N TYR A 153 9.68 1.87 12.54
CA TYR A 153 10.48 0.67 12.35
C TYR A 153 11.50 0.90 11.24
N HIS A 154 12.52 0.07 11.21
CA HIS A 154 13.38 -0.18 10.06
C HIS A 154 13.03 -1.55 9.47
N SER A 155 13.78 -2.03 8.49
CA SER A 155 13.64 -3.41 7.99
C SER A 155 13.77 -4.41 9.14
N LEU A 156 12.93 -5.44 9.13
CA LEU A 156 12.86 -6.40 10.23
C LEU A 156 13.94 -7.46 10.16
N ILE A 157 14.43 -7.88 11.32
CA ILE A 157 15.32 -9.04 11.45
C ILE A 157 14.48 -10.32 11.37
N VAL A 158 14.68 -11.08 10.29
CA VAL A 158 14.04 -12.39 10.05
C VAL A 158 14.79 -13.49 10.78
N ASP A 159 16.12 -13.43 10.75
CA ASP A 159 17.03 -14.38 11.39
C ASP A 159 17.93 -13.66 12.42
N PRO A 160 17.52 -13.67 13.70
CA PRO A 160 18.28 -13.00 14.77
C PRO A 160 19.70 -13.51 14.95
N ASP A 161 19.97 -14.79 14.70
CA ASP A 161 21.30 -15.37 14.81
C ASP A 161 22.28 -14.78 13.78
N ARG A 162 21.77 -14.43 12.60
CA ARG A 162 22.52 -13.73 11.54
C ARG A 162 22.53 -12.21 11.75
N GLY A 163 21.39 -11.62 12.09
CA GLY A 163 21.23 -10.17 12.22
C GLY A 163 22.07 -9.59 13.34
N PHE A 164 22.13 -10.28 14.46
CA PHE A 164 22.86 -9.83 15.64
C PHE A 164 24.27 -10.43 15.77
N ALA A 165 24.72 -11.20 14.78
CA ALA A 165 26.06 -11.79 14.77
C ALA A 165 27.15 -10.73 14.61
N GLY A 166 28.29 -10.98 15.27
CA GLY A 166 29.48 -10.12 15.15
C GLY A 166 29.49 -8.90 16.06
N ASP A 167 30.62 -8.15 15.98
CA ASP A 167 30.89 -6.97 16.78
C ASP A 167 31.18 -5.74 15.90
N ASP A 168 30.84 -5.79 14.63
CA ASP A 168 30.98 -4.64 13.72
C ASP A 168 29.90 -3.58 13.96
N SER A 169 30.04 -2.42 13.31
CA SER A 169 29.12 -1.30 13.48
C SER A 169 27.69 -1.61 13.00
N ILE A 170 27.52 -2.50 12.02
CA ILE A 170 26.20 -2.91 11.50
C ILE A 170 25.49 -3.75 12.54
N ALA A 171 26.15 -4.79 13.09
CA ALA A 171 25.58 -5.61 14.14
C ALA A 171 25.24 -4.79 15.42
N ALA A 172 26.08 -3.80 15.75
CA ALA A 172 25.81 -2.86 16.85
C ALA A 172 24.57 -2.00 16.55
N GLY A 173 24.43 -1.49 15.33
CA GLY A 173 23.25 -0.75 14.86
C GLY A 173 21.98 -1.60 14.89
N PHE A 174 22.05 -2.84 14.42
CA PHE A 174 20.91 -3.75 14.45
C PHE A 174 20.42 -4.02 15.89
N LYS A 175 21.34 -4.27 16.82
CA LYS A 175 21.01 -4.46 18.24
C LYS A 175 20.36 -3.23 18.89
N GLN A 176 20.61 -2.04 18.35
CA GLN A 176 20.12 -0.78 18.90
C GLN A 176 18.81 -0.31 18.24
N TRP A 177 18.63 -0.51 16.95
CA TRP A 177 17.58 0.14 16.17
C TRP A 177 16.63 -0.82 15.45
N MET A 178 17.03 -2.09 15.22
CA MET A 178 16.21 -3.01 14.45
C MET A 178 15.31 -3.84 15.36
N THR A 179 14.13 -4.17 14.82
CA THR A 179 13.12 -5.02 15.45
C THR A 179 13.10 -6.37 14.74
N THR A 180 12.89 -7.46 15.43
CA THR A 180 12.68 -8.77 14.83
C THR A 180 11.24 -8.93 14.32
N VAL A 181 11.01 -9.84 13.38
CA VAL A 181 9.66 -10.21 12.92
C VAL A 181 8.75 -10.62 14.10
N ASP A 182 9.29 -11.40 15.04
CA ASP A 182 8.54 -11.84 16.23
C ASP A 182 8.14 -10.67 17.15
N GLU A 183 9.04 -9.70 17.34
CA GLU A 183 8.75 -8.48 18.10
C GLU A 183 7.73 -7.61 17.40
N PHE A 184 7.87 -7.39 16.08
CA PHE A 184 6.90 -6.63 15.29
C PHE A 184 5.48 -7.19 15.41
N ASN A 185 5.33 -8.50 15.24
CA ASN A 185 4.04 -9.17 15.37
C ASN A 185 3.44 -9.01 16.77
N LYS A 186 4.27 -9.16 17.83
CA LYS A 186 3.83 -8.98 19.21
C LYS A 186 3.46 -7.53 19.53
N ILE A 187 4.21 -6.56 19.01
CA ILE A 187 3.92 -5.13 19.20
C ILE A 187 2.62 -4.78 18.48
N THR A 188 2.46 -5.21 17.22
CA THR A 188 1.25 -4.98 16.44
C THR A 188 0.01 -5.55 17.13
N GLN A 189 0.09 -6.79 17.60
CA GLN A 189 -0.99 -7.40 18.38
C GLN A 189 -1.28 -6.64 19.68
N ALA A 190 -0.24 -6.25 20.42
CA ALA A 190 -0.40 -5.50 21.66
C ALA A 190 -1.00 -4.11 21.44
N MET A 191 -0.65 -3.43 20.35
CA MET A 191 -1.28 -2.16 19.97
C MET A 191 -2.77 -2.35 19.71
N TYR A 192 -3.13 -3.36 18.93
CA TYR A 192 -4.52 -3.70 18.64
C TYR A 192 -5.31 -4.04 19.91
N ASP A 193 -4.78 -4.92 20.77
CA ASP A 193 -5.40 -5.33 22.02
C ASP A 193 -5.62 -4.16 23.00
N ASN A 194 -4.76 -3.13 22.93
CA ASN A 194 -4.88 -1.90 23.71
C ASN A 194 -5.73 -0.82 23.03
N GLY A 195 -6.44 -1.17 21.95
CA GLY A 195 -7.41 -0.31 21.28
C GLY A 195 -6.80 0.75 20.37
N TYR A 196 -5.53 0.60 19.98
CA TYR A 196 -4.94 1.51 18.99
C TYR A 196 -5.44 1.19 17.58
N VAL A 197 -5.72 2.24 16.81
CA VAL A 197 -6.18 2.19 15.42
C VAL A 197 -5.18 2.98 14.57
N LEU A 198 -4.67 2.34 13.54
CA LEU A 198 -3.75 2.96 12.60
C LEU A 198 -4.50 3.99 11.74
N VAL A 199 -4.00 5.21 11.71
CA VAL A 199 -4.52 6.31 10.89
C VAL A 199 -3.41 6.87 10.02
N ARG A 200 -3.75 7.53 8.91
CA ARG A 200 -2.77 8.28 8.11
C ARG A 200 -2.36 9.55 8.85
N LEU A 201 -1.16 10.03 8.62
CA LEU A 201 -0.73 11.33 9.14
C LEU A 201 -1.70 12.45 8.72
N ARG A 202 -2.21 12.39 7.49
CA ARG A 202 -3.18 13.35 6.94
C ARG A 202 -4.54 13.33 7.61
N ASP A 203 -4.94 12.21 8.20
CA ASP A 203 -6.19 12.11 8.95
C ASP A 203 -6.16 12.92 10.25
N LEU A 204 -4.95 13.19 10.77
CA LEU A 204 -4.74 13.92 12.03
C LEU A 204 -4.77 15.45 11.87
N VAL A 205 -4.63 15.96 10.65
CA VAL A 205 -4.47 17.40 10.40
C VAL A 205 -5.45 17.89 9.34
N VAL A 206 -5.83 19.15 9.47
CA VAL A 206 -6.56 19.90 8.44
C VAL A 206 -5.59 20.92 7.84
N GLU A 207 -5.37 20.83 6.54
CA GLU A 207 -4.62 21.80 5.78
C GLU A 207 -5.53 22.93 5.31
N THR A 208 -5.13 24.16 5.54
CA THR A 208 -5.80 25.37 5.04
C THR A 208 -4.78 26.27 4.35
N THR A 209 -5.19 26.95 3.28
CA THR A 209 -4.34 27.89 2.57
C THR A 209 -4.97 29.27 2.56
N ASP A 210 -4.25 30.26 3.04
CA ASP A 210 -4.67 31.64 3.07
C ASP A 210 -4.70 32.27 1.67
N ALA A 211 -5.26 33.47 1.57
CA ALA A 211 -5.39 34.18 0.30
C ALA A 211 -4.03 34.56 -0.33
N ASP A 212 -2.98 34.66 0.44
CA ASP A 212 -1.61 34.93 0.03
C ASP A 212 -0.80 33.66 -0.34
N GLY A 213 -1.41 32.46 -0.15
CA GLY A 213 -0.77 31.17 -0.45
C GLY A 213 -0.10 30.51 0.75
N THR A 214 -0.15 31.11 1.93
CA THR A 214 0.41 30.50 3.16
C THR A 214 -0.41 29.28 3.56
N VAL A 215 0.27 28.16 3.79
CA VAL A 215 -0.33 26.88 4.22
C VAL A 215 -0.27 26.76 5.74
N HIS A 216 -1.37 26.37 6.34
CA HIS A 216 -1.48 26.10 7.77
C HIS A 216 -1.99 24.69 8.01
N PHE A 217 -1.45 24.05 9.04
CA PHE A 217 -1.92 22.76 9.54
C PHE A 217 -2.49 22.91 10.94
N THR A 218 -3.70 22.39 11.14
CA THR A 218 -4.36 22.40 12.45
C THR A 218 -4.82 20.98 12.78
N PRO A 219 -4.92 20.61 14.09
CA PRO A 219 -5.46 19.31 14.48
C PRO A 219 -6.86 19.06 13.90
N ASN A 220 -7.08 17.85 13.37
CA ASN A 220 -8.39 17.45 12.85
C ASN A 220 -9.31 17.01 13.99
N THR A 221 -10.15 17.91 14.47
CA THR A 221 -11.13 17.64 15.53
C THR A 221 -12.33 16.82 15.06
N GLU A 222 -12.49 16.62 13.77
CA GLU A 222 -13.57 15.81 13.18
C GLU A 222 -13.20 14.33 13.03
N LEU A 223 -11.93 13.95 13.23
CA LEU A 223 -11.54 12.55 13.30
C LEU A 223 -12.15 11.90 14.54
N LYS A 224 -13.04 10.95 14.34
CA LYS A 224 -13.80 10.29 15.41
C LYS A 224 -13.60 8.78 15.35
N LEU A 225 -13.45 8.18 16.51
CA LEU A 225 -13.37 6.72 16.70
C LEU A 225 -14.36 6.30 17.80
N PRO A 226 -14.74 5.03 17.88
CA PRO A 226 -15.50 4.50 19.01
C PRO A 226 -14.80 4.80 20.34
N ALA A 227 -15.57 5.05 21.38
CA ALA A 227 -15.06 5.37 22.70
C ALA A 227 -14.06 4.29 23.19
N GLY A 228 -12.88 4.73 23.67
CA GLY A 228 -11.81 3.86 24.13
C GLY A 228 -10.80 3.45 23.06
N LYS A 229 -11.07 3.72 21.77
CA LYS A 229 -10.06 3.58 20.72
C LYS A 229 -9.12 4.79 20.71
N LYS A 230 -7.86 4.58 20.28
CA LYS A 230 -6.79 5.60 20.23
C LYS A 230 -6.15 5.59 18.85
N ALA A 231 -5.85 6.74 18.31
CA ALA A 231 -5.15 6.82 17.03
C ALA A 231 -3.63 6.66 17.20
N PHE A 232 -2.97 6.02 16.23
CA PHE A 232 -1.53 6.04 16.07
C PHE A 232 -1.16 6.12 14.59
N VAL A 233 0.04 6.61 14.31
CA VAL A 233 0.66 6.58 12.99
C VAL A 233 1.90 5.71 13.02
N MET A 234 2.25 5.13 11.88
CA MET A 234 3.42 4.27 11.75
C MET A 234 4.27 4.70 10.56
N SER A 235 5.59 4.69 10.73
CA SER A 235 6.54 4.85 9.64
C SER A 235 7.54 3.70 9.56
N LEU A 236 8.10 3.52 8.36
CA LEU A 236 9.20 2.61 8.10
C LEU A 236 10.36 3.44 7.56
N ASP A 237 11.45 3.48 8.29
CA ASP A 237 12.64 4.22 7.93
C ASP A 237 13.61 3.32 7.14
N ASP A 238 14.31 3.88 6.17
CA ASP A 238 15.39 3.20 5.43
C ASP A 238 14.98 1.90 4.73
N LEU A 239 13.79 1.82 4.14
CA LEU A 239 13.35 0.62 3.41
C LEU A 239 14.05 0.50 2.04
N SER A 240 15.38 0.53 2.07
CA SER A 240 16.27 0.51 0.90
C SER A 240 17.01 -0.83 0.75
N TYR A 241 17.09 -1.64 1.82
CA TYR A 241 17.84 -2.90 1.84
C TYR A 241 19.27 -2.72 1.34
N TYR A 242 20.04 -1.91 2.04
CA TYR A 242 21.41 -1.54 1.69
C TYR A 242 22.32 -2.75 1.56
N HIS A 243 23.32 -2.69 0.68
CA HIS A 243 24.33 -3.76 0.54
C HIS A 243 25.06 -4.11 1.85
N SER A 244 25.21 -3.14 2.76
CA SER A 244 25.76 -3.41 4.09
C SER A 244 24.93 -4.38 4.92
N TYR A 245 23.67 -4.65 4.50
CA TYR A 245 22.75 -5.58 5.15
C TYR A 245 22.70 -6.95 4.46
N ASP A 246 23.34 -7.12 3.32
CA ASP A 246 23.35 -8.38 2.57
C ASP A 246 23.87 -9.53 3.47
N GLY A 247 23.12 -10.64 3.47
CA GLY A 247 23.45 -11.81 4.25
C GLY A 247 23.20 -11.70 5.77
N ARG A 248 22.65 -10.59 6.25
CA ARG A 248 22.47 -10.35 7.70
C ARG A 248 21.08 -10.69 8.23
N GLY A 249 20.37 -11.61 7.56
CA GLY A 249 19.11 -12.14 8.08
C GLY A 249 17.94 -11.17 8.04
N ILE A 250 17.94 -10.23 7.12
CA ILE A 250 16.78 -9.38 6.75
C ILE A 250 16.32 -9.70 5.32
N ALA A 251 15.15 -9.23 4.93
CA ALA A 251 14.70 -9.30 3.54
C ALA A 251 15.68 -8.57 2.60
N SER A 252 15.72 -8.94 1.34
CA SER A 252 16.60 -8.33 0.34
C SER A 252 15.88 -7.31 -0.54
N LYS A 253 14.55 -7.47 -0.69
CA LYS A 253 13.77 -6.68 -1.64
C LYS A 253 12.27 -6.84 -1.38
N ILE A 254 11.49 -5.79 -1.66
CA ILE A 254 10.04 -5.93 -1.85
C ILE A 254 9.79 -6.34 -3.30
N VAL A 255 9.01 -7.37 -3.49
CA VAL A 255 8.58 -7.88 -4.80
C VAL A 255 7.06 -8.02 -4.84
N LEU A 256 6.48 -8.31 -6.00
CA LEU A 256 5.06 -8.59 -6.11
C LEU A 256 4.80 -10.10 -6.18
N ASP A 257 3.79 -10.56 -5.50
CA ASP A 257 3.31 -11.94 -5.61
C ASP A 257 2.56 -12.17 -6.95
N GLU A 258 2.06 -13.38 -7.15
CA GLU A 258 1.28 -13.75 -8.34
C GLU A 258 -0.02 -12.95 -8.53
N ASN A 259 -0.50 -12.30 -7.47
CA ASN A 259 -1.69 -11.46 -7.47
C ASN A 259 -1.36 -9.96 -7.58
N GLY A 260 -0.07 -9.61 -7.73
CA GLY A 260 0.41 -8.25 -7.78
C GLY A 260 0.46 -7.55 -6.42
N LYS A 261 0.41 -8.32 -5.31
CA LYS A 261 0.48 -7.76 -3.96
C LYS A 261 1.93 -7.70 -3.47
N PRO A 262 2.30 -6.65 -2.68
CA PRO A 262 3.61 -6.54 -2.09
C PRO A 262 3.95 -7.72 -1.18
N THR A 263 5.12 -8.32 -1.39
CA THR A 263 5.71 -9.35 -0.55
C THR A 263 7.22 -9.15 -0.52
N CYS A 264 7.97 -9.98 0.18
CA CYS A 264 9.42 -9.84 0.27
C CYS A 264 10.16 -11.00 -0.37
N GLU A 265 11.31 -10.71 -0.91
CA GLU A 265 12.36 -11.68 -1.21
C GLU A 265 13.30 -11.78 -0.01
N TYR A 266 13.70 -13.00 0.35
CA TYR A 266 14.60 -13.27 1.46
C TYR A 266 15.61 -14.35 1.09
N VAL A 267 16.89 -14.07 1.33
CA VAL A 267 17.98 -15.04 1.11
C VAL A 267 18.27 -15.77 2.41
N GLN A 268 17.96 -17.06 2.44
CA GLN A 268 18.18 -17.95 3.58
C GLN A 268 19.67 -18.20 3.85
N ALA A 269 19.99 -18.79 4.99
CA ALA A 269 21.35 -19.06 5.41
C ALA A 269 22.13 -20.02 4.44
N ASP A 270 21.41 -20.87 3.73
CA ASP A 270 21.97 -21.78 2.72
C ASP A 270 22.12 -21.14 1.32
N GLY A 271 21.76 -19.85 1.19
CA GLY A 271 21.79 -19.11 -0.09
C GLY A 271 20.53 -19.27 -0.95
N THR A 272 19.53 -20.03 -0.49
CA THR A 272 18.26 -20.18 -1.22
C THR A 272 17.44 -18.90 -1.08
N THR A 273 16.94 -18.38 -2.20
CA THR A 273 16.01 -17.25 -2.21
C THR A 273 14.57 -17.76 -2.12
N VAL A 274 13.80 -17.18 -1.20
CA VAL A 274 12.39 -17.48 -0.99
C VAL A 274 11.58 -16.19 -0.96
N THR A 275 10.27 -16.28 -1.22
CA THR A 275 9.34 -15.15 -1.13
C THR A 275 8.35 -15.37 -0.01
N GLY A 276 7.94 -14.28 0.67
CA GLY A 276 6.98 -14.33 1.76
C GLY A 276 6.91 -13.04 2.57
N ALA A 277 6.16 -13.08 3.66
CA ALA A 277 6.00 -11.95 4.58
C ALA A 277 7.20 -11.86 5.54
N TYR A 278 8.27 -11.23 5.09
CA TYR A 278 9.52 -11.12 5.83
C TYR A 278 9.84 -9.69 6.31
N ASP A 279 8.94 -8.72 6.04
CA ASP A 279 9.11 -7.34 6.53
C ASP A 279 7.76 -6.69 6.82
N CYS A 280 7.79 -5.50 7.40
CA CYS A 280 6.62 -4.76 7.89
C CYS A 280 5.48 -4.66 6.88
N VAL A 281 5.78 -4.40 5.59
CA VAL A 281 4.75 -4.18 4.56
C VAL A 281 3.82 -5.39 4.44
N PRO A 282 4.26 -6.59 4.04
CA PRO A 282 3.36 -7.72 3.91
C PRO A 282 2.82 -8.24 5.25
N LEU A 283 3.56 -8.08 6.36
CA LEU A 283 3.10 -8.51 7.67
C LEU A 283 1.94 -7.66 8.19
N LEU A 284 2.03 -6.33 8.03
CA LEU A 284 0.94 -5.43 8.39
C LEU A 284 -0.28 -5.64 7.50
N ASP A 285 -0.07 -5.86 6.20
CA ASP A 285 -1.16 -6.12 5.26
C ASP A 285 -1.94 -7.38 5.64
N GLN A 286 -1.24 -8.47 6.03
CA GLN A 286 -1.86 -9.69 6.55
C GLN A 286 -2.62 -9.41 7.85
N PHE A 287 -2.03 -8.68 8.79
CA PHE A 287 -2.66 -8.34 10.05
C PHE A 287 -3.95 -7.54 9.86
N ILE A 288 -3.94 -6.51 9.00
CA ILE A 288 -5.14 -5.69 8.72
C ILE A 288 -6.20 -6.48 7.95
N ALA A 289 -5.80 -7.42 7.08
CA ALA A 289 -6.75 -8.31 6.42
C ALA A 289 -7.50 -9.22 7.41
N GLU A 290 -6.84 -9.64 8.48
CA GLU A 290 -7.44 -10.43 9.57
C GLU A 290 -8.20 -9.54 10.58
N HIS A 291 -7.78 -8.29 10.76
CA HIS A 291 -8.31 -7.32 11.72
C HIS A 291 -8.58 -5.97 11.03
N PRO A 292 -9.62 -5.85 10.19
CA PRO A 292 -9.92 -4.60 9.48
C PRO A 292 -10.09 -3.38 10.41
N ASP A 293 -10.59 -3.61 11.63
CA ASP A 293 -10.76 -2.59 12.66
C ASP A 293 -9.44 -2.15 13.35
N ALA A 294 -8.31 -2.71 12.96
CA ALA A 294 -6.99 -2.19 13.33
C ALA A 294 -6.61 -0.92 12.53
N SER A 295 -7.35 -0.61 11.45
CA SER A 295 -7.01 0.44 10.49
C SER A 295 -8.21 1.32 10.16
N TYR A 296 -8.01 2.65 10.22
CA TYR A 296 -9.01 3.64 9.85
C TYR A 296 -9.04 3.82 8.33
N HIS A 297 -10.17 3.50 7.69
CA HIS A 297 -10.35 3.59 6.23
C HIS A 297 -9.24 2.90 5.42
N GLY A 298 -8.75 1.77 5.91
CA GLY A 298 -7.65 1.03 5.26
C GLY A 298 -6.30 1.74 5.30
N ALA A 299 -6.08 2.65 6.27
CA ALA A 299 -4.80 3.31 6.48
C ALA A 299 -3.68 2.30 6.68
N LYS A 300 -2.54 2.59 6.08
CA LYS A 300 -1.28 1.87 6.28
C LYS A 300 -0.24 2.81 6.86
N GLY A 301 1.00 2.34 6.97
CA GLY A 301 2.12 3.18 7.38
C GLY A 301 2.67 4.05 6.26
N MET A 302 3.65 4.87 6.62
CA MET A 302 4.39 5.73 5.72
C MET A 302 5.83 5.20 5.59
N ILE A 303 6.30 5.01 4.36
CA ILE A 303 7.64 4.51 4.06
C ILE A 303 8.56 5.69 3.75
N ALA A 304 9.51 5.95 4.64
CA ALA A 304 10.49 7.02 4.51
C ALA A 304 11.73 6.52 3.76
N LEU A 305 11.88 6.95 2.51
CA LEU A 305 12.92 6.47 1.63
C LEU A 305 14.11 7.42 1.56
N THR A 306 15.29 6.87 1.68
CA THR A 306 16.53 7.45 1.18
C THR A 306 16.66 7.15 -0.32
N GLY A 307 17.69 7.69 -0.97
CA GLY A 307 17.94 7.45 -2.39
C GLY A 307 19.26 6.78 -2.69
N TYR A 308 20.24 6.92 -1.77
CA TYR A 308 21.52 6.25 -1.93
C TYR A 308 21.34 4.73 -1.82
N ASP A 309 22.10 3.97 -2.61
CA ASP A 309 21.99 2.51 -2.78
C ASP A 309 20.67 2.03 -3.40
N GLY A 310 19.67 2.92 -3.55
CA GLY A 310 18.39 2.64 -4.18
C GLY A 310 17.21 2.58 -3.21
N ILE A 311 16.05 2.09 -3.68
CA ILE A 311 14.81 2.01 -2.91
C ILE A 311 14.21 0.60 -2.96
N LEU A 312 13.56 0.16 -1.90
CA LEU A 312 12.80 -1.10 -1.82
C LEU A 312 13.63 -2.35 -2.19
N GLY A 313 14.96 -2.25 -2.14
CA GLY A 313 15.88 -3.31 -2.57
C GLY A 313 16.28 -3.26 -4.05
N TYR A 314 15.75 -2.30 -4.81
CA TYR A 314 16.11 -2.02 -6.20
C TYR A 314 17.27 -1.03 -6.26
N ARG A 315 18.27 -1.30 -7.11
CA ARG A 315 19.50 -0.51 -7.22
C ARG A 315 19.30 0.72 -8.10
N THR A 316 18.44 1.63 -7.64
CA THR A 316 18.01 2.84 -8.37
C THR A 316 18.88 4.07 -8.11
N ASP A 317 19.91 3.99 -7.26
CA ASP A 317 20.88 5.07 -7.09
C ASP A 317 21.53 5.39 -8.45
N ILE A 318 21.63 6.67 -8.76
CA ILE A 318 22.22 7.16 -10.01
C ILE A 318 23.68 6.72 -10.20
N ALA A 319 24.39 6.42 -9.11
CA ALA A 319 25.74 5.90 -9.14
C ALA A 319 25.87 4.61 -9.96
N TYR A 320 24.85 3.73 -9.92
CA TYR A 320 24.83 2.51 -10.71
C TYR A 320 24.70 2.75 -12.21
N LYS A 321 24.07 3.86 -12.63
CA LYS A 321 23.92 4.25 -14.03
C LYS A 321 25.19 4.92 -14.56
N THR A 322 25.74 5.85 -13.78
CA THR A 322 26.87 6.69 -14.20
C THR A 322 28.23 6.03 -13.96
N HIS A 323 28.28 5.03 -13.09
CA HIS A 323 29.51 4.43 -12.57
C HIS A 323 30.42 5.43 -11.85
N GLU A 324 29.83 6.54 -11.35
CA GLU A 324 30.53 7.59 -10.60
C GLU A 324 30.23 7.48 -9.11
N ASN A 325 31.25 7.65 -8.28
CA ASN A 325 31.15 7.63 -6.81
C ASN A 325 30.56 6.32 -6.23
N LEU A 326 30.75 5.20 -6.91
CA LEU A 326 30.39 3.89 -6.41
C LEU A 326 31.15 3.56 -5.13
N THR A 327 30.46 2.98 -4.18
CA THR A 327 31.10 2.30 -3.05
C THR A 327 31.74 0.98 -3.51
N ALA A 328 32.60 0.40 -2.66
CA ALA A 328 33.19 -0.91 -2.97
C ALA A 328 32.12 -2.01 -3.14
N ASP A 329 31.08 -1.98 -2.33
CA ASP A 329 29.99 -2.95 -2.37
C ASP A 329 29.13 -2.80 -3.62
N GLN A 330 28.81 -1.55 -4.01
CA GLN A 330 28.10 -1.25 -5.26
C GLN A 330 28.90 -1.70 -6.50
N GLN A 331 30.21 -1.43 -6.52
CA GLN A 331 31.06 -1.90 -7.61
C GLN A 331 31.12 -3.44 -7.68
N ALA A 332 31.31 -4.10 -6.54
CA ALA A 332 31.33 -5.57 -6.47
C ALA A 332 30.00 -6.17 -6.94
N TRP A 333 28.89 -5.53 -6.59
CA TRP A 333 27.57 -5.94 -7.04
C TRP A 333 27.41 -5.80 -8.57
N LEU A 334 27.81 -4.67 -9.16
CA LEU A 334 27.80 -4.45 -10.61
C LEU A 334 28.69 -5.48 -11.34
N ASP A 335 29.87 -5.77 -10.82
CA ASP A 335 30.78 -6.78 -11.40
C ASP A 335 30.14 -8.18 -11.41
N ALA A 336 29.28 -8.48 -10.41
CA ALA A 336 28.54 -9.74 -10.34
C ALA A 336 27.26 -9.75 -11.22
N HIS A 337 26.81 -8.59 -11.69
CA HIS A 337 25.60 -8.44 -12.49
C HIS A 337 25.89 -7.69 -13.81
N PRO A 338 26.67 -8.30 -14.74
CA PRO A 338 27.11 -7.62 -15.96
C PRO A 338 25.99 -7.24 -16.92
N ASP A 339 24.82 -7.89 -16.80
CA ASP A 339 23.62 -7.60 -17.60
C ASP A 339 22.68 -6.59 -16.95
N PHE A 340 23.09 -5.96 -15.83
CA PHE A 340 22.28 -4.97 -15.12
C PHE A 340 21.93 -3.77 -16.02
N ASN A 341 20.65 -3.39 -16.01
CA ASN A 341 20.15 -2.21 -16.70
C ASN A 341 19.42 -1.32 -15.67
N TRP A 342 19.97 -0.12 -15.45
CA TRP A 342 19.44 0.81 -14.46
C TRP A 342 18.02 1.30 -14.82
N ASP A 343 17.70 1.50 -16.10
CA ASP A 343 16.37 1.99 -16.51
C ASP A 343 15.30 0.91 -16.28
N ASP A 344 15.62 -0.36 -16.51
CA ASP A 344 14.73 -1.50 -16.22
C ASP A 344 14.55 -1.69 -14.71
N GLU A 345 15.61 -1.54 -13.93
CA GLU A 345 15.57 -1.60 -12.46
C GLU A 345 14.66 -0.50 -11.87
N CYS A 346 14.78 0.73 -12.38
CA CYS A 346 13.89 1.83 -12.00
C CYS A 346 12.42 1.56 -12.38
N ALA A 347 12.17 0.94 -13.54
CA ALA A 347 10.84 0.59 -13.97
C ALA A 347 10.18 -0.46 -13.04
N GLU A 348 10.93 -1.48 -12.63
CA GLU A 348 10.44 -2.48 -11.66
C GLU A 348 10.25 -1.87 -10.26
N ALA A 349 11.19 -1.05 -9.78
CA ALA A 349 11.04 -0.33 -8.52
C ALA A 349 9.75 0.52 -8.51
N LYS A 350 9.50 1.25 -9.61
CA LYS A 350 8.29 2.06 -9.74
C LYS A 350 7.01 1.22 -9.71
N LYS A 351 7.00 0.08 -10.40
CA LYS A 351 5.85 -0.84 -10.43
C LYS A 351 5.53 -1.36 -9.02
N VAL A 352 6.56 -1.72 -8.24
CA VAL A 352 6.40 -2.14 -6.86
C VAL A 352 5.92 -0.98 -5.97
N ALA A 353 6.50 0.22 -6.13
CA ALA A 353 6.06 1.40 -5.39
C ALA A 353 4.60 1.77 -5.70
N ASP A 354 4.16 1.65 -6.96
CA ASP A 354 2.77 1.87 -7.33
C ASP A 354 1.83 0.85 -6.65
N ALA A 355 2.19 -0.44 -6.63
CA ALA A 355 1.42 -1.47 -5.95
C ALA A 355 1.35 -1.25 -4.42
N ILE A 356 2.43 -0.80 -3.80
CA ILE A 356 2.47 -0.43 -2.38
C ILE A 356 1.48 0.73 -2.10
N LYS A 357 1.45 1.77 -2.96
CA LYS A 357 0.49 2.88 -2.83
C LYS A 357 -0.96 2.42 -3.05
N ASP A 358 -1.19 1.58 -4.05
CA ASP A 358 -2.52 1.03 -4.33
C ASP A 358 -3.05 0.18 -3.17
N ASP A 359 -2.15 -0.38 -2.35
CA ASP A 359 -2.48 -1.12 -1.14
C ASP A 359 -2.66 -0.22 0.10
N GLY A 360 -2.52 1.09 -0.05
CA GLY A 360 -2.83 2.11 0.96
C GLY A 360 -1.65 2.66 1.76
N TRP A 361 -0.42 2.24 1.44
CA TRP A 361 0.81 2.82 2.01
C TRP A 361 1.12 4.20 1.40
N GLU A 362 1.84 5.02 2.15
CA GLU A 362 2.30 6.33 1.73
C GLU A 362 3.84 6.37 1.71
N PHE A 363 4.42 7.29 0.93
CA PHE A 363 5.86 7.51 0.90
C PHE A 363 6.22 8.87 1.49
N ALA A 364 7.37 8.93 2.17
CA ALA A 364 8.00 10.15 2.67
C ALA A 364 9.45 10.23 2.23
N SER A 365 10.01 11.44 2.22
CA SER A 365 11.45 11.63 2.07
C SER A 365 12.15 11.39 3.41
N HIS A 366 13.23 10.58 3.39
CA HIS A 366 14.16 10.42 4.51
C HIS A 366 15.51 11.09 4.23
N THR A 367 15.49 12.14 3.41
CA THR A 367 16.61 12.74 2.69
C THR A 367 17.25 11.75 1.69
N TRP A 368 17.94 12.22 0.65
CA TRP A 368 18.55 11.31 -0.31
C TRP A 368 19.73 10.54 0.30
N GLY A 369 20.56 11.20 1.06
CA GLY A 369 21.81 10.67 1.61
C GLY A 369 21.76 10.39 3.11
N HIS A 370 20.56 10.23 3.71
CA HIS A 370 20.40 10.01 5.15
C HIS A 370 21.20 11.04 5.98
N ILE A 371 21.06 12.32 5.64
CA ILE A 371 21.87 13.38 6.23
C ILE A 371 21.33 13.87 7.57
N ARG A 372 22.23 14.28 8.46
CA ARG A 372 21.88 15.02 9.68
C ARG A 372 21.54 16.46 9.30
N ILE A 373 20.26 16.75 9.14
CA ILE A 373 19.80 18.01 8.55
C ILE A 373 20.15 19.22 9.46
N GLY A 374 20.09 19.06 10.77
CA GLY A 374 20.45 20.11 11.74
C GLY A 374 21.95 20.45 11.75
N ASP A 375 22.81 19.51 11.33
CA ASP A 375 24.27 19.71 11.24
C ASP A 375 24.72 20.10 9.82
N ALA A 376 23.81 20.04 8.83
CA ALA A 376 24.15 20.25 7.43
C ALA A 376 24.08 21.74 7.05
N SER A 377 24.95 22.16 6.12
CA SER A 377 24.79 23.49 5.50
C SER A 377 23.55 23.52 4.59
N MET A 378 22.98 24.71 4.39
CA MET A 378 21.85 24.90 3.47
C MET A 378 22.16 24.37 2.05
N GLU A 379 23.36 24.58 1.55
CA GLU A 379 23.81 24.04 0.25
C GLU A 379 23.77 22.52 0.22
N ARG A 380 24.17 21.85 1.33
CA ARG A 380 24.10 20.40 1.46
C ARG A 380 22.65 19.91 1.46
N ILE A 381 21.78 20.59 2.22
CA ILE A 381 20.34 20.26 2.29
C ILE A 381 19.70 20.40 0.91
N GLN A 382 19.94 21.52 0.22
CA GLN A 382 19.40 21.77 -1.12
C GLN A 382 19.89 20.73 -2.14
N THR A 383 21.17 20.37 -2.11
CA THR A 383 21.74 19.37 -3.01
C THR A 383 21.15 17.99 -2.76
N ASP A 384 20.99 17.61 -1.49
CA ASP A 384 20.41 16.33 -1.09
C ASP A 384 18.93 16.24 -1.48
N THR A 385 18.15 17.28 -1.18
CA THR A 385 16.75 17.40 -1.57
C THR A 385 16.57 17.32 -3.08
N GLN A 386 17.44 18.04 -3.85
CA GLN A 386 17.38 18.00 -5.32
C GLN A 386 17.60 16.59 -5.86
N LYS A 387 18.54 15.84 -5.29
CA LYS A 387 18.77 14.43 -5.67
C LYS A 387 17.56 13.56 -5.37
N TRP A 388 16.93 13.74 -4.20
CA TRP A 388 15.72 12.99 -3.86
C TRP A 388 14.60 13.28 -4.86
N LEU A 389 14.37 14.55 -5.19
CA LEU A 389 13.37 14.98 -6.16
C LEU A 389 13.64 14.46 -7.58
N GLU A 390 14.91 14.31 -7.95
CA GLU A 390 15.31 13.90 -9.29
C GLU A 390 15.29 12.37 -9.45
N TYR A 391 15.68 11.60 -8.42
CA TYR A 391 15.90 10.16 -8.55
C TYR A 391 14.93 9.28 -7.76
N VAL A 392 14.33 9.78 -6.67
CA VAL A 392 13.36 9.01 -5.88
C VAL A 392 11.92 9.42 -6.19
N ALA A 393 11.62 10.71 -6.19
CA ALA A 393 10.27 11.21 -6.42
C ALA A 393 9.58 10.66 -7.69
N PRO A 394 10.27 10.52 -8.87
CA PRO A 394 9.63 9.94 -10.05
C PRO A 394 9.20 8.48 -9.90
N LEU A 395 9.85 7.74 -9.01
CA LEU A 395 9.56 6.32 -8.77
C LEU A 395 8.37 6.14 -7.85
N VAL A 396 8.21 7.02 -6.85
CA VAL A 396 7.17 6.90 -5.83
C VAL A 396 5.98 7.86 -6.02
N GLY A 397 6.07 8.79 -6.98
CA GLY A 397 5.02 9.77 -7.26
C GLY A 397 5.15 11.08 -6.48
N GLY A 398 6.29 11.30 -5.81
CA GLY A 398 6.55 12.47 -4.98
C GLY A 398 5.94 12.36 -3.57
N THR A 399 6.25 13.32 -2.73
CA THR A 399 5.70 13.46 -1.38
C THR A 399 5.77 14.92 -0.93
N ASP A 400 4.94 15.28 0.03
CA ASP A 400 4.98 16.54 0.79
C ASP A 400 5.39 16.30 2.26
N THR A 401 5.83 15.10 2.59
CA THR A 401 6.21 14.69 3.94
C THR A 401 7.69 14.34 4.02
N ILE A 402 8.36 14.86 5.05
CA ILE A 402 9.73 14.53 5.40
C ILE A 402 9.74 13.89 6.78
N ILE A 403 10.38 12.72 6.89
CA ILE A 403 10.73 12.10 8.16
C ILE A 403 12.24 12.33 8.33
N PHE A 404 12.62 13.06 9.38
CA PHE A 404 14.01 13.48 9.57
C PHE A 404 14.89 12.30 9.97
N ALA A 405 15.95 12.10 9.19
CA ALA A 405 16.96 11.09 9.47
C ALA A 405 17.65 11.37 10.83
N HIS A 406 18.00 10.31 11.54
CA HIS A 406 18.60 10.37 12.88
C HIS A 406 17.72 11.05 13.95
N GLY A 407 16.43 11.27 13.68
CA GLY A 407 15.56 12.02 14.58
C GLY A 407 15.98 13.48 14.77
N GLN A 408 16.76 14.05 13.84
CA GLN A 408 17.30 15.39 13.95
C GLN A 408 16.58 16.35 12.99
N ASP A 409 15.80 17.26 13.56
CA ASP A 409 15.16 18.36 12.83
C ASP A 409 16.01 19.64 12.83
N LEU A 410 15.51 20.69 12.17
CA LEU A 410 16.19 22.00 12.08
C LEU A 410 16.01 22.85 13.34
N ALA A 411 14.99 22.60 14.13
CA ALA A 411 14.61 23.39 15.29
C ALA A 411 15.10 22.80 16.62
N ASP A 412 15.78 21.64 16.63
CA ASP A 412 16.24 20.94 17.83
C ASP A 412 15.14 20.78 18.89
N TRP A 413 13.96 20.29 18.43
CA TRP A 413 12.76 20.07 19.25
C TRP A 413 12.13 21.34 19.83
N HIS A 414 12.44 22.51 19.32
CA HIS A 414 11.79 23.77 19.63
C HIS A 414 10.81 24.18 18.53
N ASP A 415 9.90 25.09 18.84
CA ASP A 415 8.99 25.64 17.84
C ASP A 415 9.76 26.36 16.73
N TYR A 416 9.38 26.13 15.47
CA TYR A 416 9.94 26.87 14.34
C TYR A 416 9.57 28.34 14.45
N THR A 417 10.58 29.21 14.39
CA THR A 417 10.42 30.68 14.52
C THR A 417 10.68 31.43 13.22
N THR A 418 11.12 30.73 12.20
CA THR A 418 11.40 31.23 10.83
C THR A 418 10.96 30.19 9.81
N ASP A 419 10.61 30.66 8.61
CA ASP A 419 10.24 29.81 7.47
C ASP A 419 11.44 28.98 6.94
#